data_43077ea55ba69cd03f16c3534f5f1dfe
#
_entry.id   43077ea55ba69cd03f16c3534f5f1dfe
#
_cell.length_a   1.000
_cell.length_b   1.000
_cell.length_c   1.000
_cell.angle_alpha   90.00
_cell.angle_beta   90.00
_cell.angle_gamma   90.00
#
_symmetry.space_group_name_H-M   'P 1'
#
loop_
_entity.id
_entity.type
_entity.pdbx_description
1 polymer ?
#
loop_
_entity_poly.entity_id
_entity_poly.type
_entity_poly.pdbx_seq_one_letter_code
_entity_poly.pdbx_strand_id
1 'polypeptide(L)'
;YKFNTDRSFDTVFVSMTPVLGDLEQIDRFLSISRRYLVIVHWAGIRKNELLEEISQKFFRKPYKASSPGSIVLIFNYLFSKGWAPDLKFYHGYFERKSRVERVWERFKIRLLAKGYRISAKKEKDVLNFLRDKSKDGIIEYKTKVRIGALFLNKEVFLGKNGNGRSRDDL
;
A
#
# COMPACT_ATOMS: atom_id res chain seq x y z
N TYR A 1 -12.60 -6.17 8.06
CA TYR A 1 -13.39 -6.76 6.96
C TYR A 1 -12.85 -8.16 6.68
N LYS A 2 -13.69 -9.20 6.85
CA LYS A 2 -13.34 -10.57 6.43
C LYS A 2 -14.04 -10.84 5.11
N PHE A 3 -13.28 -11.23 4.09
CA PHE A 3 -13.84 -11.72 2.83
C PHE A 3 -14.24 -13.19 3.03
N ASN A 4 -15.48 -13.54 2.74
CA ASN A 4 -15.97 -14.92 2.86
C ASN A 4 -16.75 -15.31 1.60
N THR A 5 -16.31 -16.39 0.95
CA THR A 5 -17.01 -17.04 -0.16
C THR A 5 -16.57 -18.49 -0.25
N ASP A 6 -17.50 -19.37 -0.61
CA ASP A 6 -17.23 -20.79 -0.86
C ASP A 6 -16.96 -21.08 -2.33
N ARG A 7 -17.05 -20.04 -3.18
CA ARG A 7 -16.77 -20.15 -4.61
C ARG A 7 -15.26 -20.09 -4.86
N SER A 8 -14.79 -20.81 -5.84
CA SER A 8 -13.42 -20.73 -6.37
C SER A 8 -13.41 -20.09 -7.76
N PHE A 9 -12.31 -19.40 -8.08
CA PHE A 9 -12.12 -18.63 -9.30
C PHE A 9 -10.80 -19.03 -9.96
N ASP A 10 -10.70 -18.99 -11.29
CA ASP A 10 -9.44 -19.24 -11.97
C ASP A 10 -8.38 -18.21 -11.58
N THR A 11 -8.80 -16.95 -11.47
CA THR A 11 -7.94 -15.84 -11.09
C THR A 11 -8.59 -15.04 -9.95
N VAL A 12 -7.83 -14.77 -8.91
CA VAL A 12 -8.20 -13.84 -7.84
C VAL A 12 -7.29 -12.62 -7.92
N PHE A 13 -7.89 -11.45 -8.09
CA PHE A 13 -7.20 -10.16 -8.12
C PHE A 13 -7.55 -9.34 -6.90
N VAL A 14 -6.54 -8.94 -6.12
CA VAL A 14 -6.70 -8.15 -4.89
C VAL A 14 -5.83 -6.92 -4.97
N SER A 15 -6.42 -5.73 -4.85
CA SER A 15 -5.70 -4.47 -5.01
C SER A 15 -6.02 -3.46 -3.91
N MET A 16 -4.97 -2.90 -3.30
CA MET A 16 -5.01 -1.72 -2.41
C MET A 16 -6.07 -1.76 -1.29
N THR A 17 -6.47 -2.95 -0.86
CA THR A 17 -7.46 -3.14 0.20
C THR A 17 -6.80 -3.29 1.57
N PRO A 18 -7.40 -2.80 2.67
CA PRO A 18 -6.93 -3.01 4.04
C PRO A 18 -6.82 -4.48 4.46
N VAL A 19 -7.62 -5.35 3.83
CA VAL A 19 -7.63 -6.81 4.07
C VAL A 19 -6.25 -7.46 3.83
N LEU A 20 -5.42 -6.86 2.98
CA LEU A 20 -4.04 -7.32 2.72
C LEU A 20 -3.08 -7.15 3.90
N GLY A 21 -3.50 -6.53 5.00
CA GLY A 21 -2.76 -6.47 6.27
C GLY A 21 -2.90 -7.73 7.13
N ASP A 22 -3.80 -8.63 6.77
CA ASP A 22 -4.10 -9.87 7.49
C ASP A 22 -3.65 -11.08 6.67
N LEU A 23 -2.70 -11.86 7.21
CA LEU A 23 -2.13 -13.02 6.51
C LEU A 23 -3.14 -14.18 6.38
N GLU A 24 -4.10 -14.30 7.29
CA GLU A 24 -5.18 -15.29 7.16
C GLU A 24 -6.02 -15.03 5.90
N GLN A 25 -6.22 -13.75 5.57
CA GLN A 25 -6.93 -13.38 4.34
C GLN A 25 -6.11 -13.70 3.08
N ILE A 26 -4.78 -13.66 3.16
CA ILE A 26 -3.92 -14.11 2.04
C ILE A 26 -4.13 -15.61 1.80
N ASP A 27 -4.18 -16.42 2.86
CA ASP A 27 -4.50 -17.85 2.74
C ASP A 27 -5.88 -18.08 2.14
N ARG A 28 -6.86 -17.25 2.52
CA ARG A 28 -8.20 -17.31 1.96
C ARG A 28 -8.20 -16.99 0.46
N PHE A 29 -7.52 -15.93 0.03
CA PHE A 29 -7.38 -15.62 -1.39
C PHE A 29 -6.67 -16.74 -2.15
N LEU A 30 -5.65 -17.32 -1.54
CA LEU A 30 -4.94 -18.46 -2.11
C LEU A 30 -5.87 -19.68 -2.25
N SER A 31 -6.70 -19.99 -1.25
CA SER A 31 -7.60 -21.16 -1.28
C SER A 31 -8.68 -21.07 -2.36
N ILE A 32 -9.24 -19.87 -2.58
CA ILE A 32 -10.30 -19.66 -3.58
C ILE A 32 -9.76 -19.42 -4.99
N SER A 33 -8.46 -19.17 -5.18
CA SER A 33 -7.86 -19.08 -6.52
C SER A 33 -7.50 -20.49 -7.02
N ARG A 34 -7.98 -20.88 -8.20
CA ARG A 34 -7.64 -22.17 -8.80
C ARG A 34 -6.28 -22.13 -9.47
N ARG A 35 -5.98 -21.10 -10.23
CA ARG A 35 -4.76 -20.99 -11.04
C ARG A 35 -3.89 -19.80 -10.67
N TYR A 36 -4.46 -18.60 -10.58
CA TYR A 36 -3.69 -17.38 -10.44
C TYR A 36 -4.14 -16.52 -9.26
N LEU A 37 -3.16 -16.04 -8.48
CA LEU A 37 -3.39 -15.00 -7.47
C LEU A 37 -2.56 -13.77 -7.85
N VAL A 38 -3.23 -12.62 -8.03
CA VAL A 38 -2.59 -11.35 -8.32
C VAL A 38 -2.87 -10.38 -7.19
N ILE A 39 -1.81 -9.85 -6.58
CA ILE A 39 -1.91 -8.90 -5.47
C ILE A 39 -1.17 -7.62 -5.83
N VAL A 40 -1.85 -6.48 -5.73
CA VAL A 40 -1.24 -5.15 -5.90
C VAL A 40 -1.34 -4.39 -4.59
N HIS A 41 -0.19 -3.95 -4.06
CA HIS A 41 -0.17 -3.22 -2.79
C HIS A 41 1.03 -2.28 -2.66
N TRP A 42 1.05 -1.50 -1.58
CA TRP A 42 2.15 -0.58 -1.28
C TRP A 42 3.47 -1.33 -1.10
N ALA A 43 4.53 -0.74 -1.63
CA ALA A 43 5.90 -1.29 -1.55
C ALA A 43 6.87 -0.36 -0.80
N GLY A 44 6.41 0.23 0.30
CA GLY A 44 7.24 0.98 1.26
C GLY A 44 7.37 2.48 0.99
N ILE A 45 7.42 2.94 -0.25
CA ILE A 45 7.57 4.36 -0.54
C ILE A 45 6.19 5.01 -0.68
N ARG A 46 5.92 5.99 0.17
CA ARG A 46 4.74 6.86 0.10
C ARG A 46 5.11 8.23 0.67
N LYS A 47 5.78 9.04 -0.15
CA LYS A 47 6.34 10.32 0.25
C LYS A 47 5.49 11.47 -0.28
N ASN A 48 5.02 12.35 0.62
CA ASN A 48 4.27 13.54 0.27
C ASN A 48 5.04 14.77 0.77
N GLU A 49 5.64 15.51 -0.16
CA GLU A 49 6.54 16.62 0.15
C GLU A 49 5.83 17.76 0.90
N LEU A 50 4.60 18.08 0.53
CA LEU A 50 3.83 19.11 1.24
C LEU A 50 3.53 18.72 2.69
N LEU A 51 3.19 17.45 2.95
CA LEU A 51 2.95 16.97 4.31
C LEU A 51 4.24 16.90 5.13
N GLU A 52 5.36 16.54 4.50
CA GLU A 52 6.68 16.56 5.14
C GLU A 52 7.10 17.98 5.50
N GLU A 53 6.92 18.95 4.60
CA GLU A 53 7.19 20.36 4.85
C GLU A 53 6.35 20.90 6.02
N ILE A 54 5.05 20.60 6.05
CA ILE A 54 4.18 20.97 7.16
C ILE A 54 4.66 20.36 8.48
N SER A 55 4.99 19.08 8.47
CA SER A 55 5.41 18.39 9.68
C SER A 55 6.73 18.94 10.23
N GLN A 56 7.67 19.23 9.36
CA GLN A 56 8.96 19.79 9.75
C GLN A 56 8.81 21.24 10.23
N LYS A 57 8.08 22.08 9.49
CA LYS A 57 7.94 23.50 9.79
C LYS A 57 7.15 23.78 11.08
N PHE A 58 6.02 23.12 11.27
CA PHE A 58 5.09 23.43 12.36
C PHE A 58 5.20 22.49 13.55
N PHE A 59 5.74 21.29 13.36
CA PHE A 59 5.82 20.28 14.42
C PHE A 59 7.25 19.89 14.77
N ARG A 60 8.26 20.37 14.01
CA ARG A 60 9.69 20.07 14.20
C ARG A 60 9.97 18.56 14.29
N LYS A 61 9.16 17.75 13.61
CA LYS A 61 9.22 16.29 13.61
C LYS A 61 9.04 15.80 12.18
N PRO A 62 9.97 14.99 11.64
CA PRO A 62 9.84 14.48 10.28
C PRO A 62 8.62 13.56 10.17
N TYR A 63 7.81 13.78 9.15
CA TYR A 63 6.72 12.86 8.82
C TYR A 63 7.30 11.63 8.14
N LYS A 64 7.32 10.52 8.84
CA LYS A 64 7.63 9.23 8.23
C LYS A 64 6.31 8.59 7.80
N ALA A 65 6.05 8.59 6.50
CA ALA A 65 5.00 7.75 5.96
C ALA A 65 5.33 6.31 6.35
N SER A 66 4.52 5.74 7.22
CA SER A 66 4.77 4.37 7.66
C SER A 66 4.33 3.42 6.59
N SER A 67 5.12 2.50 6.33
CA SER A 67 4.88 1.09 6.28
C SER A 67 6.06 0.42 5.59
N PRO A 68 6.72 -0.55 6.19
CA PRO A 68 7.48 -1.51 5.42
C PRO A 68 6.53 -2.03 4.34
N GLY A 69 6.99 -2.15 3.12
CA GLY A 69 6.15 -2.52 1.99
C GLY A 69 5.39 -3.79 2.29
N SER A 70 4.10 -3.65 2.57
CA SER A 70 3.24 -4.78 2.90
C SER A 70 3.24 -5.85 1.81
N ILE A 71 3.47 -5.47 0.53
CA ILE A 71 3.63 -6.44 -0.55
C ILE A 71 4.86 -7.35 -0.36
N VAL A 72 5.94 -6.82 0.22
CA VAL A 72 7.16 -7.61 0.51
C VAL A 72 6.89 -8.61 1.63
N LEU A 73 6.10 -8.24 2.62
CA LEU A 73 5.68 -9.17 3.68
C LEU A 73 4.82 -10.30 3.12
N ILE A 74 3.89 -9.97 2.23
CA ILE A 74 3.05 -10.97 1.55
C ILE A 74 3.92 -11.89 0.68
N PHE A 75 4.88 -11.34 -0.07
CA PHE A 75 5.83 -12.12 -0.85
C PHE A 75 6.59 -13.10 0.03
N ASN A 76 7.21 -12.61 1.12
CA ASN A 76 7.97 -13.46 2.04
C ASN A 76 7.08 -14.54 2.69
N TYR A 77 5.85 -14.19 3.03
CA TYR A 77 4.88 -15.12 3.58
C TYR A 77 4.54 -16.25 2.61
N LEU A 78 4.23 -15.93 1.36
CA LEU A 78 3.96 -16.94 0.33
C LEU A 78 5.20 -17.79 0.05
N PHE A 79 6.37 -17.16 -0.05
CA PHE A 79 7.63 -17.85 -0.29
C PHE A 79 7.96 -18.83 0.85
N SER A 80 7.75 -18.44 2.12
CA SER A 80 7.97 -19.32 3.27
C SER A 80 7.03 -20.55 3.29
N LYS A 81 5.89 -20.46 2.61
CA LYS A 81 4.95 -21.57 2.42
C LYS A 81 5.26 -22.46 1.19
N GLY A 82 6.37 -22.20 0.50
CA GLY A 82 6.81 -22.97 -0.66
C GLY A 82 6.24 -22.50 -1.99
N TRP A 83 5.58 -21.35 -2.03
CA TRP A 83 5.13 -20.74 -3.28
C TRP A 83 6.25 -19.93 -3.93
N ALA A 84 6.25 -19.81 -5.26
CA ALA A 84 7.21 -19.00 -6.03
C ALA A 84 6.50 -17.83 -6.73
N PRO A 85 6.09 -16.77 -6.00
CA PRO A 85 5.47 -15.62 -6.61
C PRO A 85 6.50 -14.75 -7.34
N ASP A 86 6.13 -14.17 -8.48
CA ASP A 86 6.84 -13.06 -9.11
C ASP A 86 6.46 -11.76 -8.45
N LEU A 87 7.43 -10.87 -8.24
CA LEU A 87 7.20 -9.55 -7.67
C LEU A 87 7.85 -8.47 -8.54
N LYS A 88 7.03 -7.53 -9.05
CA LYS A 88 7.50 -6.35 -9.79
C LYS A 88 7.16 -5.08 -9.05
N PHE A 89 8.08 -4.10 -9.08
CA PHE A 89 7.90 -2.78 -8.48
C PHE A 89 7.69 -1.71 -9.53
N TYR A 90 6.72 -0.83 -9.26
CA TYR A 90 6.40 0.32 -10.08
C TYR A 90 6.54 1.59 -9.26
N HIS A 91 7.15 2.61 -9.83
CA HIS A 91 7.30 3.93 -9.22
C HIS A 91 6.41 4.93 -9.94
N GLY A 92 5.80 5.83 -9.20
CA GLY A 92 4.93 6.83 -9.77
C GLY A 92 4.58 7.93 -8.78
N TYR A 93 3.67 8.79 -9.23
CA TYR A 93 3.15 9.89 -8.43
C TYR A 93 1.63 9.87 -8.48
N PHE A 94 1.00 10.13 -7.34
CA PHE A 94 -0.39 10.56 -7.30
C PHE A 94 -0.44 12.07 -7.23
N GLU A 95 -0.95 12.68 -8.26
CA GLU A 95 -1.20 14.12 -8.31
C GLU A 95 -2.60 14.41 -7.79
N ARG A 96 -2.72 15.46 -7.01
CA ARG A 96 -3.99 15.89 -6.46
C ARG A 96 -4.11 17.40 -6.51
N LYS A 97 -5.30 17.86 -6.93
CA LYS A 97 -5.76 19.24 -6.81
C LYS A 97 -6.92 19.25 -5.82
N SER A 98 -6.89 20.11 -4.83
CA SER A 98 -7.98 20.19 -3.85
C SER A 98 -7.98 21.53 -3.14
N ARG A 99 -9.13 21.92 -2.60
CA ARG A 99 -9.24 23.11 -1.76
C ARG A 99 -8.38 22.97 -0.50
N VAL A 100 -7.83 24.08 -0.03
CA VAL A 100 -6.95 24.16 1.14
C VAL A 100 -7.52 23.42 2.35
N GLU A 101 -8.80 23.63 2.66
CA GLU A 101 -9.45 23.05 3.82
C GLU A 101 -9.49 21.51 3.73
N ARG A 102 -9.81 20.96 2.55
CA ARG A 102 -9.82 19.52 2.32
C ARG A 102 -8.42 18.89 2.36
N VAL A 103 -7.40 19.65 1.90
CA VAL A 103 -6.00 19.20 2.02
C VAL A 103 -5.63 19.11 3.49
N TRP A 104 -5.95 20.16 4.27
CA TRP A 104 -5.67 20.18 5.69
C TRP A 104 -6.38 19.06 6.46
N GLU A 105 -7.67 18.86 6.27
CA GLU A 105 -8.42 17.77 6.90
C GLU A 105 -7.75 16.41 6.70
N ARG A 106 -7.35 16.10 5.46
CA ARG A 106 -6.65 14.83 5.15
C ARG A 106 -5.29 14.73 5.84
N PHE A 107 -4.55 15.82 5.89
CA PHE A 107 -3.23 15.84 6.52
C PHE A 107 -3.36 15.80 8.05
N LYS A 108 -4.34 16.51 8.61
CA LYS A 108 -4.67 16.51 10.04
C LYS A 108 -4.94 15.07 10.54
N ILE A 109 -5.80 14.33 9.86
CA ILE A 109 -6.07 12.92 10.20
C ILE A 109 -4.78 12.08 10.22
N ARG A 110 -3.92 12.25 9.22
CA ARG A 110 -2.66 11.50 9.14
C ARG A 110 -1.67 11.89 10.22
N LEU A 111 -1.58 13.17 10.55
CA LEU A 111 -0.73 13.67 11.62
C LEU A 111 -1.21 13.16 12.98
N LEU A 112 -2.52 13.25 13.25
CA LEU A 112 -3.12 12.73 14.48
C LEU A 112 -2.89 11.23 14.65
N ALA A 113 -3.08 10.44 13.58
CA ALA A 113 -2.81 8.99 13.57
C ALA A 113 -1.34 8.64 13.85
N LYS A 114 -0.41 9.62 13.69
CA LYS A 114 1.02 9.50 14.01
C LYS A 114 1.40 10.12 15.36
N GLY A 115 0.42 10.49 16.17
CA GLY A 115 0.63 11.04 17.50
C GLY A 115 1.09 12.51 17.52
N TYR A 116 0.85 13.27 16.43
CA TYR A 116 1.10 14.71 16.46
C TYR A 116 0.01 15.41 17.26
N ARG A 117 0.41 16.34 18.13
CA ARG A 117 -0.53 17.19 18.87
C ARG A 117 -0.78 18.49 18.08
N ILE A 118 -2.03 18.76 17.75
CA ILE A 118 -2.44 19.91 16.94
C ILE A 118 -3.27 20.85 17.80
N SER A 119 -2.68 22.00 18.17
CA SER A 119 -3.43 23.09 18.86
C SER A 119 -4.16 23.95 17.83
N ALA A 120 -5.17 24.70 18.29
CA ALA A 120 -5.90 25.64 17.44
C ALA A 120 -4.96 26.67 16.77
N LYS A 121 -3.94 27.17 17.50
CA LYS A 121 -2.92 28.05 16.94
C LYS A 121 -2.16 27.39 15.79
N LYS A 122 -1.65 26.18 15.99
CA LYS A 122 -0.94 25.45 14.93
C LYS A 122 -1.81 25.17 13.72
N GLU A 123 -3.09 24.84 13.94
CA GLU A 123 -4.05 24.63 12.86
C GLU A 123 -4.22 25.89 12.02
N LYS A 124 -4.40 27.05 12.67
CA LYS A 124 -4.49 28.35 11.99
C LYS A 124 -3.21 28.67 11.20
N ASP A 125 -2.04 28.43 11.79
CA ASP A 125 -0.75 28.71 11.14
C ASP A 125 -0.55 27.81 9.89
N VAL A 126 -0.91 26.54 9.96
CA VAL A 126 -0.85 25.60 8.82
C VAL A 126 -1.85 26.01 7.73
N LEU A 127 -3.08 26.39 8.10
CA LEU A 127 -4.07 26.84 7.12
C LEU A 127 -3.61 28.09 6.39
N ASN A 128 -3.04 29.06 7.08
CA ASN A 128 -2.48 30.26 6.45
C ASN A 128 -1.34 29.89 5.49
N PHE A 129 -0.40 29.05 5.91
CA PHE A 129 0.67 28.54 5.06
C PHE A 129 0.14 27.84 3.80
N LEU A 130 -0.90 27.03 3.93
CA LEU A 130 -1.52 26.36 2.78
C LEU A 130 -2.23 27.35 1.85
N ARG A 131 -2.86 28.41 2.41
CA ARG A 131 -3.47 29.48 1.61
C ARG A 131 -2.44 30.27 0.83
N ASP A 132 -1.29 30.58 1.45
CA ASP A 132 -0.19 31.29 0.79
C ASP A 132 0.40 30.47 -0.38
N LYS A 133 0.37 29.12 -0.27
CA LYS A 133 0.80 28.22 -1.35
C LYS A 133 -0.28 27.93 -2.38
N SER A 134 -1.52 28.31 -2.12
CA SER A 134 -2.63 28.02 -3.03
C SER A 134 -2.75 29.05 -4.14
N LYS A 135 -3.29 28.61 -5.28
CA LYS A 135 -3.79 29.49 -6.33
C LYS A 135 -5.31 29.39 -6.32
N ASP A 136 -5.99 30.51 -6.11
CA ASP A 136 -7.45 30.59 -6.02
C ASP A 136 -8.06 29.61 -4.98
N GLY A 137 -7.37 29.43 -3.85
CA GLY A 137 -7.77 28.51 -2.77
C GLY A 137 -7.58 27.04 -3.11
N ILE A 138 -6.93 26.71 -4.25
CA ILE A 138 -6.64 25.36 -4.69
C ILE A 138 -5.15 25.08 -4.56
N ILE A 139 -4.82 23.94 -3.95
CA ILE A 139 -3.45 23.43 -3.86
C ILE A 139 -3.29 22.20 -4.74
N GLU A 140 -2.19 22.19 -5.48
CA GLU A 140 -1.70 21.02 -6.21
C GLU A 140 -0.54 20.40 -5.44
N TYR A 141 -0.59 19.10 -5.23
CA TYR A 141 0.49 18.37 -4.57
C TYR A 141 0.63 16.95 -5.10
N LYS A 142 1.87 16.45 -5.01
CA LYS A 142 2.22 15.10 -5.47
C LYS A 142 2.57 14.20 -4.29
N THR A 143 2.25 12.93 -4.44
CA THR A 143 2.69 11.91 -3.50
C THR A 143 3.47 10.87 -4.29
N LYS A 144 4.79 10.79 -4.06
CA LYS A 144 5.64 9.76 -4.64
C LYS A 144 5.30 8.43 -4.00
N VAL A 145 5.11 7.41 -4.83
CA VAL A 145 4.73 6.08 -4.37
C VAL A 145 5.56 5.00 -5.06
N ARG A 146 5.74 3.89 -4.36
CA ARG A 146 6.14 2.62 -4.95
C ARG A 146 5.06 1.59 -4.68
N ILE A 147 4.63 0.93 -5.74
CA ILE A 147 3.62 -0.12 -5.73
C ILE A 147 4.31 -1.42 -6.13
N GLY A 148 3.98 -2.51 -5.48
CA GLY A 148 4.36 -3.85 -5.89
C GLY A 148 3.17 -4.57 -6.50
N ALA A 149 3.39 -5.27 -7.59
CA ALA A 149 2.47 -6.25 -8.16
C ALA A 149 3.09 -7.63 -8.00
N LEU A 150 2.39 -8.47 -7.27
CA LEU A 150 2.74 -9.86 -7.05
C LEU A 150 1.84 -10.73 -7.92
N PHE A 151 2.45 -11.65 -8.66
CA PHE A 151 1.78 -12.64 -9.48
C PHE A 151 2.18 -14.01 -9.01
N LEU A 152 1.21 -14.86 -8.71
CA LEU A 152 1.42 -16.25 -8.36
C LEU A 152 0.68 -17.15 -9.33
N ASN A 153 1.44 -18.03 -10.02
CA ASN A 153 0.91 -19.16 -10.72
C ASN A 153 0.96 -20.38 -9.79
N LYS A 154 -0.18 -20.97 -9.46
CA LYS A 154 -0.28 -22.09 -8.52
C LYS A 154 0.19 -23.43 -9.12
N GLU A 155 0.42 -23.48 -10.42
CA GLU A 155 1.04 -24.64 -11.06
C GLU A 155 2.55 -24.71 -10.73
N VAL A 156 3.15 -23.59 -10.28
CA VAL A 156 4.55 -23.49 -9.89
C VAL A 156 4.64 -23.48 -8.36
N PHE A 157 4.68 -24.68 -7.75
CA PHE A 157 4.84 -24.83 -6.31
C PHE A 157 6.23 -25.39 -5.98
N LEU A 158 7.00 -24.69 -5.14
CA LEU A 158 8.36 -25.08 -4.73
C LEU A 158 8.39 -25.98 -3.48
N GLY A 159 7.25 -26.33 -2.90
CA GLY A 159 7.15 -27.17 -1.72
C GLY A 159 7.66 -28.59 -1.95
N LYS A 160 8.21 -29.22 -0.91
CA LYS A 160 8.78 -30.58 -0.87
C LYS A 160 7.75 -31.67 -1.19
N ASN A 161 7.32 -31.79 -2.43
CA ASN A 161 6.75 -33.03 -2.96
C ASN A 161 7.43 -33.30 -4.29
N GLY A 162 8.76 -33.37 -4.22
CA GLY A 162 9.58 -33.88 -5.30
C GLY A 162 9.53 -35.40 -5.34
N ASN A 163 8.41 -36.01 -5.71
CA ASN A 163 8.47 -37.26 -6.44
C ASN A 163 8.54 -36.88 -7.91
N GLY A 164 9.78 -36.95 -8.40
CA GLY A 164 10.10 -36.69 -9.79
C GLY A 164 9.25 -37.54 -10.73
N ARG A 165 8.45 -36.87 -11.55
CA ARG A 165 8.18 -37.43 -12.88
C ARG A 165 9.23 -36.82 -13.81
N SER A 166 10.22 -37.68 -14.12
CA SER A 166 11.14 -37.45 -15.20
C SER A 166 10.37 -37.11 -16.47
N ARG A 167 10.82 -36.00 -17.13
CA ARG A 167 10.36 -35.60 -18.46
C ARG A 167 11.12 -36.35 -19.53
N ASP A 168 11.23 -37.67 -19.42
CA ASP A 168 11.92 -38.51 -20.40
C ASP A 168 11.01 -39.60 -20.93
N ASP A 169 9.75 -39.31 -21.23
CA ASP A 169 8.89 -40.17 -22.04
C ASP A 169 7.88 -39.33 -22.82
N LEU A 170 8.35 -38.69 -23.90
CA LEU A 170 7.56 -38.38 -25.10
C LEU A 170 8.55 -38.11 -26.27
#